data_076dcb438a82d4d482a78ba3c2505222
#
_entry.id   076dcb438a82d4d482a78ba3c2505222
#
_cell.length_a   1.000
_cell.length_b   1.000
_cell.length_c   1.000
_cell.angle_alpha   90.00
_cell.angle_beta   90.00
_cell.angle_gamma   90.00
#
_symmetry.space_group_name_H-M   'P 1'
#
loop_
_entity.id
_entity.type
_entity.pdbx_description
1 polymer ?
#
loop_
_entity_poly.entity_id
_entity_poly.type
_entity_poly.pdbx_seq_one_letter_code
_entity_poly.pdbx_strand_id
1 'polypeptide(L)'
;MEDFLGDLAGRVAIVTGGGRGIGFACAQRLARSGASVALLDLRPEVSDAAARLATEHGVAALGVAVDITDPDAVTAAVAEVGATLGLPSVLVTAAGIPGNDDAFDVTRERLEQVMAVNVTGTLLVAQAFARTCRDADRGGSVVVVGSISGRIVNVPQRQSAYNASKAAVESLMRSLALEWIGFGVRVNAVSPGYVRTEMTRWDVENLPDRVAEWRSRIPAGDLGRPEDVANAVAFLASSASSYVVGQTLVVDGGYTIL
;
A
#
# COMPACT_ATOMS: atom_id res chain seq x y z
N MET A 1 -14.23 4.73 24.65
CA MET A 1 -14.53 4.53 23.22
C MET A 1 -13.80 3.26 22.84
N GLU A 2 -14.51 2.14 22.71
CA GLU A 2 -13.91 0.89 22.25
C GLU A 2 -13.19 1.18 20.92
N ASP A 3 -11.94 0.72 20.79
CA ASP A 3 -11.19 0.90 19.55
C ASP A 3 -11.95 0.12 18.47
N PHE A 4 -12.62 0.85 17.57
CA PHE A 4 -13.40 0.28 16.47
C PHE A 4 -12.60 -0.71 15.59
N LEU A 5 -11.28 -0.71 15.73
CA LEU A 5 -10.32 -1.56 15.04
C LEU A 5 -9.60 -2.54 15.98
N GLY A 6 -10.12 -2.75 17.20
CA GLY A 6 -9.48 -3.63 18.20
C GLY A 6 -9.33 -5.09 17.79
N ASP A 7 -9.98 -5.52 16.72
CA ASP A 7 -9.81 -6.86 16.14
C ASP A 7 -8.47 -7.06 15.36
N LEU A 8 -7.67 -6.01 15.23
CA LEU A 8 -6.29 -6.11 14.68
C LEU A 8 -5.27 -6.55 15.74
N ALA A 9 -5.61 -6.47 17.02
CA ALA A 9 -4.76 -6.94 18.09
C ALA A 9 -4.46 -8.45 17.96
N GLY A 10 -3.18 -8.81 18.07
CA GLY A 10 -2.71 -10.19 17.91
C GLY A 10 -2.64 -10.70 16.46
N ARG A 11 -3.03 -9.90 15.46
CA ARG A 11 -2.83 -10.23 14.06
C ARG A 11 -1.40 -9.93 13.61
N VAL A 12 -0.97 -10.61 12.53
CA VAL A 12 0.28 -10.32 11.85
C VAL A 12 -0.03 -9.64 10.52
N ALA A 13 0.57 -8.47 10.31
CA ALA A 13 0.43 -7.68 9.10
C ALA A 13 1.75 -7.59 8.34
N ILE A 14 1.70 -7.77 7.02
CA ILE A 14 2.82 -7.49 6.10
C ILE A 14 2.52 -6.15 5.40
N VAL A 15 3.53 -5.26 5.34
CA VAL A 15 3.43 -3.99 4.62
C VAL A 15 4.61 -3.85 3.67
N THR A 16 4.38 -3.87 2.35
CA THR A 16 5.43 -3.57 1.37
C THR A 16 5.63 -2.06 1.19
N GLY A 17 6.86 -1.62 0.86
CA GLY A 17 7.20 -0.20 0.91
C GLY A 17 7.08 0.38 2.32
N GLY A 18 7.26 -0.49 3.34
CA GLY A 18 7.01 -0.21 4.74
C GLY A 18 8.05 0.69 5.41
N GLY A 19 9.17 0.98 4.76
CA GLY A 19 10.26 1.76 5.35
C GLY A 19 9.96 3.25 5.48
N ARG A 20 9.02 3.81 4.73
CA ARG A 20 8.68 5.26 4.71
C ARG A 20 7.28 5.55 4.16
N GLY A 21 6.91 6.85 4.21
CA GLY A 21 5.72 7.40 3.55
C GLY A 21 4.42 6.70 3.96
N ILE A 22 3.55 6.44 2.98
CA ILE A 22 2.25 5.82 3.21
C ILE A 22 2.41 4.42 3.81
N GLY A 23 3.35 3.60 3.31
CA GLY A 23 3.57 2.26 3.82
C GLY A 23 3.95 2.26 5.31
N PHE A 24 4.88 3.12 5.71
CA PHE A 24 5.26 3.24 7.12
C PHE A 24 4.11 3.75 8.00
N ALA A 25 3.34 4.75 7.53
CA ALA A 25 2.16 5.22 8.25
C ALA A 25 1.09 4.13 8.41
N CYS A 26 0.89 3.28 7.38
CA CYS A 26 0.02 2.10 7.49
C CYS A 26 0.53 1.14 8.57
N ALA A 27 1.83 0.85 8.57
CA ALA A 27 2.45 0.00 9.58
C ALA A 27 2.26 0.56 11.00
N GLN A 28 2.51 1.86 11.20
CA GLN A 28 2.27 2.54 12.48
C GLN A 28 0.80 2.45 12.91
N ARG A 29 -0.14 2.63 11.97
CA ARG A 29 -1.57 2.59 12.29
C ARG A 29 -2.01 1.17 12.69
N LEU A 30 -1.51 0.14 12.01
CA LEU A 30 -1.76 -1.27 12.35
C LEU A 30 -1.13 -1.64 13.71
N ALA A 31 0.10 -1.21 13.96
CA ALA A 31 0.79 -1.41 15.23
C ALA A 31 0.05 -0.76 16.41
N ARG A 32 -0.46 0.47 16.24
CA ARG A 32 -1.33 1.15 17.24
C ARG A 32 -2.60 0.37 17.56
N SER A 33 -3.08 -0.44 16.64
CA SER A 33 -4.22 -1.34 16.86
C SER A 33 -3.80 -2.72 17.39
N GLY A 34 -2.53 -2.88 17.83
CA GLY A 34 -2.02 -4.09 18.48
C GLY A 34 -1.58 -5.20 17.51
N ALA A 35 -1.45 -4.94 16.21
CA ALA A 35 -0.91 -5.91 15.27
C ALA A 35 0.62 -6.01 15.38
N SER A 36 1.16 -7.22 15.24
CA SER A 36 2.56 -7.42 14.89
C SER A 36 2.78 -7.08 13.43
N VAL A 37 3.88 -6.39 13.06
CA VAL A 37 4.04 -5.84 11.71
C VAL A 37 5.38 -6.23 11.08
N ALA A 38 5.34 -6.83 9.89
CA ALA A 38 6.48 -7.03 9.03
C ALA A 38 6.54 -5.93 7.97
N LEU A 39 7.66 -5.20 7.93
CA LEU A 39 7.96 -4.18 6.93
C LEU A 39 8.84 -4.80 5.85
N LEU A 40 8.37 -4.83 4.61
CA LEU A 40 9.13 -5.24 3.44
C LEU A 40 9.48 -4.00 2.62
N ASP A 41 10.76 -3.78 2.35
CA ASP A 41 11.24 -2.65 1.52
C ASP A 41 12.50 -3.09 0.74
N LEU A 42 12.77 -2.44 -0.38
CA LEU A 42 14.00 -2.69 -1.13
C LEU A 42 15.25 -2.24 -0.35
N ARG A 43 15.10 -1.27 0.54
CA ARG A 43 16.20 -0.63 1.25
C ARG A 43 16.46 -1.32 2.59
N PRO A 44 17.74 -1.59 2.93
CA PRO A 44 18.12 -2.29 4.16
C PRO A 44 17.73 -1.53 5.44
N GLU A 45 17.57 -0.19 5.39
CA GLU A 45 17.14 0.64 6.52
C GLU A 45 15.73 0.31 7.03
N VAL A 46 15.02 -0.58 6.36
CA VAL A 46 13.72 -1.11 6.81
C VAL A 46 13.82 -1.80 8.18
N SER A 47 14.97 -2.36 8.52
CA SER A 47 15.23 -2.95 9.83
C SER A 47 15.18 -1.90 10.95
N ASP A 48 15.75 -0.71 10.72
CA ASP A 48 15.70 0.40 11.68
C ASP A 48 14.27 0.94 11.83
N ALA A 49 13.52 1.00 10.72
CA ALA A 49 12.12 1.40 10.74
C ALA A 49 11.26 0.42 11.58
N ALA A 50 11.50 -0.88 11.46
CA ALA A 50 10.83 -1.91 12.25
C ALA A 50 11.20 -1.82 13.74
N ALA A 51 12.47 -1.64 14.07
CA ALA A 51 12.92 -1.48 15.46
C ALA A 51 12.29 -0.25 16.14
N ARG A 52 12.21 0.87 15.40
CA ARG A 52 11.51 2.07 15.86
C ARG A 52 10.04 1.80 16.12
N LEU A 53 9.34 1.16 15.19
CA LEU A 53 7.92 0.82 15.31
C LEU A 53 7.66 -0.09 16.51
N ALA A 54 8.50 -1.11 16.74
CA ALA A 54 8.39 -1.99 17.89
C ALA A 54 8.53 -1.22 19.21
N THR A 55 9.49 -0.31 19.28
CA THR A 55 9.75 0.50 20.49
C THR A 55 8.61 1.49 20.76
N GLU A 56 8.10 2.17 19.73
CA GLU A 56 7.06 3.19 19.86
C GLU A 56 5.68 2.61 20.24
N HIS A 57 5.38 1.39 19.82
CA HIS A 57 4.04 0.81 19.96
C HIS A 57 3.99 -0.45 20.83
N GLY A 58 5.12 -0.98 21.27
CA GLY A 58 5.16 -2.16 22.15
C GLY A 58 4.68 -3.46 21.46
N VAL A 59 4.83 -3.56 20.13
CA VAL A 59 4.44 -4.73 19.34
C VAL A 59 5.68 -5.43 18.75
N ALA A 60 5.55 -6.69 18.37
CA ALA A 60 6.59 -7.35 17.60
C ALA A 60 6.65 -6.75 16.17
N ALA A 61 7.85 -6.42 15.69
CA ALA A 61 8.05 -5.93 14.35
C ALA A 61 9.29 -6.54 13.71
N LEU A 62 9.24 -6.77 12.40
CA LEU A 62 10.31 -7.35 11.58
C LEU A 62 10.53 -6.49 10.35
N GLY A 63 11.78 -6.15 10.04
CA GLY A 63 12.17 -5.48 8.79
C GLY A 63 12.89 -6.47 7.88
N VAL A 64 12.40 -6.64 6.65
CA VAL A 64 12.99 -7.52 5.65
C VAL A 64 13.33 -6.71 4.40
N ALA A 65 14.62 -6.67 4.06
CA ALA A 65 15.07 -6.05 2.80
C ALA A 65 14.79 -7.01 1.65
N VAL A 66 13.91 -6.63 0.72
CA VAL A 66 13.49 -7.49 -0.39
C VAL A 66 13.09 -6.67 -1.62
N ASP A 67 13.52 -7.14 -2.79
CA ASP A 67 12.96 -6.69 -4.06
C ASP A 67 11.67 -7.47 -4.36
N ILE A 68 10.55 -6.77 -4.37
CA ILE A 68 9.25 -7.42 -4.62
C ILE A 68 9.05 -7.89 -6.06
N THR A 69 9.98 -7.55 -6.96
CA THR A 69 9.95 -8.04 -8.35
C THR A 69 10.61 -9.42 -8.52
N ASP A 70 11.32 -9.89 -7.48
CA ASP A 70 11.92 -11.23 -7.42
C ASP A 70 10.96 -12.22 -6.72
N PRO A 71 10.39 -13.20 -7.44
CA PRO A 71 9.42 -14.14 -6.88
C PRO A 71 9.98 -15.06 -5.79
N ASP A 72 11.27 -15.44 -5.91
CA ASP A 72 11.91 -16.31 -4.92
C ASP A 72 12.21 -15.55 -3.63
N ALA A 73 12.73 -14.32 -3.75
CA ALA A 73 12.96 -13.42 -2.63
C ALA A 73 11.64 -13.08 -1.89
N VAL A 74 10.55 -12.82 -2.62
CA VAL A 74 9.22 -12.59 -2.04
C VAL A 74 8.74 -13.80 -1.27
N THR A 75 8.86 -15.00 -1.84
CA THR A 75 8.45 -16.26 -1.19
C THR A 75 9.23 -16.47 0.11
N ALA A 76 10.55 -16.28 0.07
CA ALA A 76 11.42 -16.39 1.25
C ALA A 76 11.06 -15.36 2.34
N ALA A 77 10.82 -14.10 1.95
CA ALA A 77 10.44 -13.03 2.88
C ALA A 77 9.11 -13.32 3.59
N VAL A 78 8.09 -13.79 2.87
CA VAL A 78 6.79 -14.16 3.47
C VAL A 78 6.92 -15.35 4.41
N ALA A 79 7.76 -16.33 4.06
CA ALA A 79 8.05 -17.49 4.92
C ALA A 79 8.79 -17.05 6.22
N GLU A 80 9.77 -16.14 6.12
CA GLU A 80 10.47 -15.56 7.26
C GLU A 80 9.51 -14.83 8.22
N VAL A 81 8.57 -14.05 7.68
CA VAL A 81 7.52 -13.42 8.48
C VAL A 81 6.71 -14.45 9.24
N GLY A 82 6.28 -15.52 8.56
CA GLY A 82 5.52 -16.62 9.18
C GLY A 82 6.28 -17.30 10.31
N ALA A 83 7.57 -17.53 10.13
CA ALA A 83 8.44 -18.16 11.13
C ALA A 83 8.72 -17.24 12.35
N THR A 84 8.80 -15.93 12.14
CA THR A 84 9.23 -14.96 13.17
C THR A 84 8.05 -14.37 13.94
N LEU A 85 7.00 -13.94 13.23
CA LEU A 85 5.86 -13.23 13.83
C LEU A 85 4.59 -14.09 13.91
N GLY A 86 4.56 -15.22 13.24
CA GLY A 86 3.36 -16.05 13.07
C GLY A 86 2.65 -15.81 11.76
N LEU A 87 1.58 -16.57 11.50
CA LEU A 87 0.86 -16.57 10.24
C LEU A 87 0.28 -15.20 9.91
N PRO A 88 0.67 -14.57 8.79
CA PRO A 88 0.12 -13.27 8.40
C PRO A 88 -1.35 -13.39 8.00
N SER A 89 -2.17 -12.44 8.44
CA SER A 89 -3.60 -12.35 8.12
C SER A 89 -3.99 -10.98 7.52
N VAL A 90 -3.04 -10.04 7.43
CA VAL A 90 -3.21 -8.76 6.77
C VAL A 90 -2.02 -8.52 5.84
N LEU A 91 -2.30 -8.06 4.63
CA LEU A 91 -1.30 -7.58 3.67
C LEU A 91 -1.67 -6.19 3.19
N VAL A 92 -0.71 -5.26 3.24
CA VAL A 92 -0.80 -3.94 2.61
C VAL A 92 0.28 -3.83 1.55
N THR A 93 -0.11 -3.68 0.28
CA THR A 93 0.85 -3.49 -0.81
C THR A 93 1.01 -2.01 -1.13
N ALA A 94 1.98 -1.34 -0.46
CA ALA A 94 2.26 0.08 -0.62
C ALA A 94 3.57 0.38 -1.36
N ALA A 95 4.35 -0.63 -1.71
CA ALA A 95 5.53 -0.44 -2.55
C ALA A 95 5.14 0.03 -3.96
N GLY A 96 5.86 1.01 -4.46
CA GLY A 96 5.62 1.56 -5.79
C GLY A 96 6.61 2.66 -6.14
N ILE A 97 6.81 2.86 -7.42
CA ILE A 97 7.67 3.91 -7.99
C ILE A 97 6.85 4.87 -8.86
N PRO A 98 7.24 6.15 -8.92
CA PRO A 98 6.63 7.11 -9.84
C PRO A 98 7.05 6.82 -11.29
N GLY A 99 6.34 7.41 -12.24
CA GLY A 99 6.68 7.42 -13.65
C GLY A 99 6.35 8.79 -14.24
N ASN A 100 7.10 9.81 -13.79
CA ASN A 100 6.90 11.22 -14.14
C ASN A 100 7.66 11.56 -15.44
N ASP A 101 7.36 10.83 -16.51
CA ASP A 101 7.99 11.00 -17.81
C ASP A 101 6.96 11.55 -18.81
N ASP A 102 7.40 12.40 -19.75
CA ASP A 102 6.59 12.83 -20.89
C ASP A 102 6.25 11.60 -21.77
N ALA A 103 5.03 11.55 -22.30
CA ALA A 103 4.60 10.42 -23.12
C ALA A 103 5.43 10.24 -24.41
N PHE A 104 6.07 11.31 -24.92
CA PHE A 104 6.99 11.22 -26.05
C PHE A 104 8.37 10.63 -25.66
N ASP A 105 8.77 10.73 -24.37
CA ASP A 105 10.09 10.39 -23.91
C ASP A 105 10.10 9.10 -23.06
N VAL A 106 8.94 8.58 -22.67
CA VAL A 106 8.87 7.33 -21.88
C VAL A 106 9.39 6.17 -22.73
N THR A 107 10.50 5.58 -22.26
CA THR A 107 11.08 4.41 -22.93
C THR A 107 10.35 3.13 -22.56
N ARG A 108 10.55 2.09 -23.36
CA ARG A 108 10.04 0.76 -23.07
C ARG A 108 10.53 0.25 -21.70
N GLU A 109 11.83 0.39 -21.44
CA GLU A 109 12.47 -0.05 -20.20
C GLU A 109 11.88 0.67 -18.99
N ARG A 110 11.59 1.96 -19.13
CA ARG A 110 10.96 2.75 -18.06
C ARG A 110 9.55 2.28 -17.78
N LEU A 111 8.75 2.05 -18.81
CA LEU A 111 7.39 1.49 -18.68
C LEU A 111 7.44 0.10 -18.02
N GLU A 112 8.32 -0.79 -18.51
CA GLU A 112 8.50 -2.13 -17.96
C GLU A 112 8.90 -2.08 -16.48
N GLN A 113 9.81 -1.19 -16.09
CA GLN A 113 10.22 -1.00 -14.69
C GLN A 113 9.03 -0.58 -13.79
N VAL A 114 8.24 0.41 -14.23
CA VAL A 114 7.07 0.87 -13.47
C VAL A 114 6.03 -0.24 -13.33
N MET A 115 5.77 -0.99 -14.40
CA MET A 115 4.85 -2.13 -14.38
C MET A 115 5.38 -3.28 -13.52
N ALA A 116 6.68 -3.58 -13.58
CA ALA A 116 7.29 -4.64 -12.78
C ALA A 116 7.11 -4.38 -11.28
N VAL A 117 7.39 -3.16 -10.81
CA VAL A 117 7.25 -2.84 -9.38
C VAL A 117 5.78 -2.70 -8.99
N ASN A 118 5.02 -1.82 -9.68
CA ASN A 118 3.70 -1.41 -9.23
C ASN A 118 2.63 -2.49 -9.43
N VAL A 119 2.78 -3.35 -10.43
CA VAL A 119 1.77 -4.37 -10.78
C VAL A 119 2.27 -5.78 -10.50
N THR A 120 3.37 -6.20 -11.13
CA THR A 120 3.89 -7.55 -10.97
C THR A 120 4.34 -7.82 -9.54
N GLY A 121 5.10 -6.91 -8.92
CA GLY A 121 5.53 -7.03 -7.53
C GLY A 121 4.35 -7.08 -6.56
N THR A 122 3.32 -6.25 -6.77
CA THR A 122 2.06 -6.32 -6.00
C THR A 122 1.42 -7.71 -6.12
N LEU A 123 1.34 -8.26 -7.32
CA LEU A 123 0.78 -9.59 -7.55
C LEU A 123 1.60 -10.67 -6.84
N LEU A 124 2.93 -10.66 -6.98
CA LEU A 124 3.81 -11.67 -6.39
C LEU A 124 3.66 -11.75 -4.86
N VAL A 125 3.68 -10.60 -4.19
CA VAL A 125 3.50 -10.55 -2.73
C VAL A 125 2.09 -10.98 -2.33
N ALA A 126 1.07 -10.53 -3.06
CA ALA A 126 -0.31 -10.94 -2.81
C ALA A 126 -0.53 -12.44 -2.99
N GLN A 127 0.10 -13.06 -4.01
CA GLN A 127 0.07 -14.51 -4.22
C GLN A 127 0.77 -15.28 -3.09
N ALA A 128 1.97 -14.85 -2.67
CA ALA A 128 2.69 -15.49 -1.59
C ALA A 128 1.86 -15.45 -0.28
N PHE A 129 1.30 -14.28 0.06
CA PHE A 129 0.40 -14.11 1.20
C PHE A 129 -0.86 -14.99 1.09
N ALA A 130 -1.56 -14.96 -0.05
CA ALA A 130 -2.80 -15.71 -0.22
C ALA A 130 -2.59 -17.24 -0.15
N ARG A 131 -1.44 -17.73 -0.63
CA ARG A 131 -1.05 -19.15 -0.48
C ARG A 131 -0.92 -19.53 0.99
N THR A 132 -0.27 -18.70 1.82
CA THR A 132 -0.16 -19.01 3.26
C THR A 132 -1.51 -19.02 3.96
N CYS A 133 -2.43 -18.14 3.59
CA CYS A 133 -3.81 -18.15 4.10
C CYS A 133 -4.56 -19.43 3.70
N ARG A 134 -4.53 -19.76 2.40
CA ARG A 134 -5.21 -20.94 1.85
C ARG A 134 -4.68 -22.24 2.46
N ASP A 135 -3.35 -22.40 2.52
CA ASP A 135 -2.70 -23.63 2.99
C ASP A 135 -2.91 -23.85 4.50
N ALA A 136 -3.18 -22.78 5.24
CA ALA A 136 -3.54 -22.83 6.66
C ALA A 136 -5.06 -22.87 6.92
N ASP A 137 -5.88 -22.91 5.87
CA ASP A 137 -7.37 -22.81 5.95
C ASP A 137 -7.82 -21.61 6.79
N ARG A 138 -7.21 -20.45 6.57
CA ARG A 138 -7.49 -19.19 7.29
C ARG A 138 -7.71 -18.04 6.32
N GLY A 139 -8.72 -17.24 6.60
CA GLY A 139 -8.99 -16.03 5.87
C GLY A 139 -7.95 -14.93 6.13
N GLY A 140 -8.01 -13.88 5.31
CA GLY A 140 -7.14 -12.71 5.42
C GLY A 140 -7.73 -11.46 4.79
N SER A 141 -7.00 -10.36 4.89
CA SER A 141 -7.34 -9.11 4.21
C SER A 141 -6.14 -8.55 3.47
N VAL A 142 -6.30 -8.30 2.17
CA VAL A 142 -5.32 -7.61 1.32
C VAL A 142 -5.84 -6.21 1.03
N VAL A 143 -5.03 -5.19 1.31
CA VAL A 143 -5.32 -3.79 0.97
C VAL A 143 -4.25 -3.27 0.02
N VAL A 144 -4.65 -3.03 -1.22
CA VAL A 144 -3.78 -2.51 -2.28
C VAL A 144 -3.74 -0.98 -2.23
N VAL A 145 -2.56 -0.39 -2.21
CA VAL A 145 -2.42 1.07 -2.36
C VAL A 145 -2.37 1.42 -3.85
N GLY A 146 -3.53 1.78 -4.37
CA GLY A 146 -3.73 2.31 -5.71
C GLY A 146 -3.28 3.78 -5.84
N SER A 147 -4.05 4.56 -6.59
CA SER A 147 -3.94 6.02 -6.71
C SER A 147 -5.15 6.55 -7.48
N ILE A 148 -5.58 7.79 -7.24
CA ILE A 148 -6.52 8.49 -8.13
C ILE A 148 -6.03 8.50 -9.58
N SER A 149 -4.71 8.44 -9.79
CA SER A 149 -4.07 8.36 -11.12
C SER A 149 -4.47 7.14 -11.95
N GLY A 150 -4.98 6.09 -11.31
CA GLY A 150 -5.56 4.94 -12.01
C GLY A 150 -6.98 5.16 -12.52
N ARG A 151 -7.62 6.26 -12.13
CA ARG A 151 -9.03 6.59 -12.41
C ARG A 151 -9.20 7.84 -13.25
N ILE A 152 -8.33 8.83 -13.03
CA ILE A 152 -8.33 10.10 -13.72
C ILE A 152 -6.91 10.42 -14.21
N VAL A 153 -6.81 11.40 -15.10
CA VAL A 153 -5.53 11.99 -15.48
C VAL A 153 -5.28 13.20 -14.58
N ASN A 154 -4.29 13.08 -13.71
CA ASN A 154 -3.87 14.18 -12.84
C ASN A 154 -3.16 15.27 -13.65
N VAL A 155 -3.29 16.49 -13.19
CA VAL A 155 -2.61 17.66 -13.77
C VAL A 155 -1.90 18.43 -12.66
N PRO A 156 -0.80 19.17 -12.98
CA PRO A 156 -0.24 19.40 -14.31
C PRO A 156 0.82 18.36 -14.74
N GLN A 157 1.21 17.42 -13.89
CA GLN A 157 2.30 16.49 -14.16
C GLN A 157 1.94 15.45 -15.23
N ARG A 158 2.95 15.09 -16.02
CA ARG A 158 2.88 14.02 -17.02
C ARG A 158 3.37 12.73 -16.42
N GLN A 159 2.56 11.66 -16.49
CA GLN A 159 2.86 10.40 -15.78
C GLN A 159 2.09 9.21 -16.39
N SER A 160 2.10 9.09 -17.70
CA SER A 160 1.32 8.08 -18.44
C SER A 160 1.61 6.64 -17.98
N ALA A 161 2.89 6.28 -17.78
CA ALA A 161 3.29 4.96 -17.31
C ALA A 161 2.76 4.67 -15.88
N TYR A 162 2.83 5.65 -14.99
CA TYR A 162 2.30 5.54 -13.63
C TYR A 162 0.78 5.37 -13.63
N ASN A 163 0.05 6.21 -14.39
CA ASN A 163 -1.41 6.12 -14.50
C ASN A 163 -1.83 4.73 -14.99
N ALA A 164 -1.18 4.23 -16.05
CA ALA A 164 -1.44 2.89 -16.59
C ALA A 164 -1.21 1.80 -15.53
N SER A 165 -0.10 1.88 -14.77
CA SER A 165 0.20 0.90 -13.71
C SER A 165 -0.83 0.92 -12.59
N LYS A 166 -1.32 2.11 -12.19
CA LYS A 166 -2.32 2.25 -11.12
C LYS A 166 -3.72 1.81 -11.56
N ALA A 167 -4.07 2.01 -12.83
CA ALA A 167 -5.28 1.43 -13.42
C ALA A 167 -5.21 -0.11 -13.48
N ALA A 168 -4.05 -0.64 -13.90
CA ALA A 168 -3.81 -2.08 -13.97
C ALA A 168 -3.91 -2.75 -12.60
N VAL A 169 -3.28 -2.18 -11.55
CA VAL A 169 -3.32 -2.77 -10.21
C VAL A 169 -4.71 -2.72 -9.58
N GLU A 170 -5.53 -1.70 -9.85
CA GLU A 170 -6.93 -1.68 -9.40
C GLU A 170 -7.79 -2.73 -10.13
N SER A 171 -7.53 -2.98 -11.41
CA SER A 171 -8.20 -4.06 -12.14
C SER A 171 -7.77 -5.44 -11.62
N LEU A 172 -6.47 -5.63 -11.41
CA LEU A 172 -5.92 -6.84 -10.80
C LEU A 172 -6.56 -7.11 -9.43
N MET A 173 -6.64 -6.11 -8.56
CA MET A 173 -7.26 -6.21 -7.24
C MET A 173 -8.69 -6.79 -7.30
N ARG A 174 -9.52 -6.33 -8.25
CA ARG A 174 -10.89 -6.85 -8.41
C ARG A 174 -10.92 -8.32 -8.82
N SER A 175 -10.00 -8.74 -9.70
CA SER A 175 -9.88 -10.14 -10.11
C SER A 175 -9.49 -11.04 -8.93
N LEU A 176 -8.45 -10.63 -8.18
CA LEU A 176 -8.00 -11.35 -6.99
C LEU A 176 -9.09 -11.42 -5.91
N ALA A 177 -9.88 -10.35 -5.76
CA ALA A 177 -10.99 -10.34 -4.81
C ALA A 177 -12.03 -11.42 -5.13
N LEU A 178 -12.39 -11.57 -6.40
CA LEU A 178 -13.34 -12.60 -6.82
C LEU A 178 -12.75 -14.02 -6.68
N GLU A 179 -11.48 -14.21 -7.06
CA GLU A 179 -10.83 -15.52 -7.03
C GLU A 179 -10.59 -16.03 -5.60
N TRP A 180 -10.32 -15.12 -4.63
CA TRP A 180 -9.86 -15.52 -3.31
C TRP A 180 -10.91 -15.45 -2.20
N ILE A 181 -12.05 -14.82 -2.47
CA ILE A 181 -13.11 -14.74 -1.45
C ILE A 181 -13.62 -16.11 -1.02
N GLY A 182 -13.57 -17.11 -1.93
CA GLY A 182 -14.04 -18.47 -1.67
C GLY A 182 -13.28 -19.21 -0.56
N PHE A 183 -12.03 -18.78 -0.26
CA PHE A 183 -11.25 -19.27 0.89
C PHE A 183 -11.03 -18.19 1.97
N GLY A 184 -11.89 -17.16 1.98
CA GLY A 184 -11.96 -16.19 3.07
C GLY A 184 -10.97 -15.04 2.99
N VAL A 185 -10.24 -14.84 1.87
CA VAL A 185 -9.37 -13.68 1.67
C VAL A 185 -10.12 -12.56 0.96
N ARG A 186 -10.32 -11.43 1.64
CA ARG A 186 -10.87 -10.21 1.05
C ARG A 186 -9.74 -9.40 0.42
N VAL A 187 -9.98 -8.84 -0.76
CA VAL A 187 -9.03 -7.93 -1.41
C VAL A 187 -9.75 -6.63 -1.75
N ASN A 188 -9.19 -5.51 -1.30
CA ASN A 188 -9.70 -4.17 -1.55
C ASN A 188 -8.54 -3.22 -1.86
N ALA A 189 -8.85 -1.98 -2.24
CA ALA A 189 -7.84 -0.95 -2.48
C ALA A 189 -8.19 0.35 -1.75
N VAL A 190 -7.16 1.14 -1.47
CA VAL A 190 -7.28 2.57 -1.22
C VAL A 190 -6.67 3.31 -2.41
N SER A 191 -7.29 4.41 -2.85
CA SER A 191 -6.79 5.29 -3.91
C SER A 191 -6.50 6.66 -3.33
N PRO A 192 -5.25 6.91 -2.90
CA PRO A 192 -4.85 8.22 -2.39
C PRO A 192 -4.84 9.29 -3.49
N GLY A 193 -5.19 10.52 -3.11
CA GLY A 193 -4.90 11.73 -3.87
C GLY A 193 -3.46 12.21 -3.65
N TYR A 194 -3.28 13.53 -3.63
CA TYR A 194 -1.98 14.13 -3.30
C TYR A 194 -1.72 14.05 -1.80
N VAL A 195 -0.67 13.34 -1.41
CA VAL A 195 -0.28 13.09 -0.01
C VAL A 195 1.15 13.57 0.22
N ARG A 196 1.42 14.21 1.34
CA ARG A 196 2.77 14.66 1.75
C ARG A 196 3.63 13.46 2.13
N THR A 197 4.51 13.05 1.21
CA THR A 197 5.43 11.91 1.37
C THR A 197 6.79 12.25 0.79
N GLU A 198 7.76 11.36 0.94
CA GLU A 198 9.06 11.49 0.25
C GLU A 198 8.90 11.52 -1.28
N MET A 199 7.88 10.86 -1.82
CA MET A 199 7.61 10.86 -3.27
C MET A 199 7.22 12.25 -3.78
N THR A 200 6.49 13.03 -2.98
CA THR A 200 6.03 14.39 -3.32
C THR A 200 6.89 15.48 -2.72
N ARG A 201 7.88 15.13 -1.86
CA ARG A 201 8.71 16.10 -1.13
C ARG A 201 9.42 17.05 -2.08
N TRP A 202 10.03 16.53 -3.12
CA TRP A 202 10.78 17.36 -4.06
C TRP A 202 9.87 18.42 -4.72
N ASP A 203 8.65 18.03 -5.13
CA ASP A 203 7.67 18.97 -5.70
C ASP A 203 7.27 20.03 -4.66
N VAL A 204 6.99 19.59 -3.42
CA VAL A 204 6.60 20.49 -2.33
C VAL A 204 7.70 21.52 -2.00
N GLU A 205 8.96 21.12 -2.06
CA GLU A 205 10.11 21.97 -1.73
C GLU A 205 10.55 22.86 -2.91
N ASN A 206 10.36 22.41 -4.17
CA ASN A 206 10.98 23.05 -5.33
C ASN A 206 9.98 23.59 -6.36
N LEU A 207 8.70 23.21 -6.30
CA LEU A 207 7.69 23.60 -7.29
C LEU A 207 6.43 24.17 -6.62
N PRO A 208 6.53 25.35 -5.97
CA PRO A 208 5.41 25.94 -5.21
C PRO A 208 4.16 26.19 -6.07
N ASP A 209 4.33 26.58 -7.32
CA ASP A 209 3.21 26.84 -8.23
C ASP A 209 2.45 25.55 -8.57
N ARG A 210 3.15 24.44 -8.78
CA ARG A 210 2.54 23.13 -8.97
C ARG A 210 1.76 22.69 -7.73
N VAL A 211 2.33 22.87 -6.56
CA VAL A 211 1.67 22.54 -5.29
C VAL A 211 0.45 23.43 -5.04
N ALA A 212 0.52 24.71 -5.40
CA ALA A 212 -0.62 25.62 -5.35
C ALA A 212 -1.74 25.18 -6.31
N GLU A 213 -1.39 24.69 -7.52
CA GLU A 213 -2.36 24.14 -8.46
C GLU A 213 -3.01 22.87 -7.88
N TRP A 214 -2.26 21.95 -7.27
CA TRP A 214 -2.85 20.76 -6.62
C TRP A 214 -3.85 21.19 -5.53
N ARG A 215 -3.45 22.12 -4.64
CA ARG A 215 -4.32 22.62 -3.57
C ARG A 215 -5.59 23.26 -4.08
N SER A 216 -5.52 24.04 -5.15
CA SER A 216 -6.69 24.71 -5.73
C SER A 216 -7.74 23.76 -6.24
N ARG A 217 -7.35 22.50 -6.50
CA ARG A 217 -8.22 21.41 -6.99
C ARG A 217 -8.63 20.41 -5.90
N ILE A 218 -8.19 20.61 -4.66
CA ILE A 218 -8.57 19.77 -3.53
C ILE A 218 -9.61 20.51 -2.70
N PRO A 219 -10.90 20.10 -2.69
CA PRO A 219 -11.94 20.77 -1.89
C PRO A 219 -11.62 20.87 -0.40
N ALA A 220 -10.91 19.89 0.16
CA ALA A 220 -10.44 19.93 1.55
C ALA A 220 -9.34 20.99 1.82
N GLY A 221 -8.81 21.65 0.78
CA GLY A 221 -7.93 22.81 0.87
C GLY A 221 -6.44 22.52 0.96
N ASP A 222 -6.02 21.30 1.26
CA ASP A 222 -4.59 20.93 1.35
C ASP A 222 -4.34 19.46 0.97
N LEU A 223 -3.06 19.14 0.77
CA LEU A 223 -2.62 17.76 0.57
C LEU A 223 -2.93 16.91 1.82
N GLY A 224 -3.31 15.66 1.58
CA GLY A 224 -3.48 14.68 2.65
C GLY A 224 -2.17 14.34 3.36
N ARG A 225 -2.28 13.75 4.53
CA ARG A 225 -1.16 13.18 5.28
C ARG A 225 -1.15 11.67 5.10
N PRO A 226 0.01 11.02 5.25
CA PRO A 226 0.09 9.55 5.22
C PRO A 226 -0.89 8.86 6.18
N GLU A 227 -1.17 9.47 7.35
CA GLU A 227 -2.10 8.97 8.36
C GLU A 227 -3.54 8.94 7.87
N ASP A 228 -3.95 9.86 6.99
CA ASP A 228 -5.30 9.90 6.43
C ASP A 228 -5.54 8.65 5.57
N VAL A 229 -4.54 8.24 4.80
CA VAL A 229 -4.57 6.99 4.01
C VAL A 229 -4.50 5.76 4.93
N ALA A 230 -3.62 5.79 5.93
CA ALA A 230 -3.41 4.67 6.86
C ALA A 230 -4.68 4.33 7.66
N ASN A 231 -5.50 5.31 8.01
CA ASN A 231 -6.78 5.08 8.68
C ASN A 231 -7.76 4.30 7.78
N ALA A 232 -7.85 4.64 6.50
CA ALA A 232 -8.66 3.91 5.52
C ALA A 232 -8.15 2.47 5.32
N VAL A 233 -6.83 2.30 5.27
CA VAL A 233 -6.19 0.97 5.20
C VAL A 233 -6.54 0.14 6.42
N ALA A 234 -6.45 0.68 7.63
CA ALA A 234 -6.78 -0.03 8.86
C ALA A 234 -8.26 -0.46 8.89
N PHE A 235 -9.18 0.39 8.44
CA PHE A 235 -10.58 0.02 8.26
C PHE A 235 -10.75 -1.18 7.33
N LEU A 236 -10.13 -1.15 6.13
CA LEU A 236 -10.22 -2.24 5.15
C LEU A 236 -9.52 -3.53 5.62
N ALA A 237 -8.50 -3.42 6.48
CA ALA A 237 -7.80 -4.55 7.07
C ALA A 237 -8.61 -5.23 8.19
N SER A 238 -9.48 -4.50 8.88
CA SER A 238 -10.25 -4.95 10.05
C SER A 238 -11.54 -5.72 9.69
N SER A 239 -12.19 -6.31 10.70
CA SER A 239 -13.50 -6.93 10.57
C SER A 239 -14.64 -5.92 10.32
N ALA A 240 -14.42 -4.65 10.63
CA ALA A 240 -15.38 -3.57 10.35
C ALA A 240 -15.73 -3.45 8.85
N SER A 241 -14.85 -3.99 7.97
CA SER A 241 -15.06 -4.08 6.52
C SER A 241 -15.35 -5.50 6.03
N SER A 242 -15.90 -6.39 6.88
CA SER A 242 -16.11 -7.82 6.56
C SER A 242 -16.95 -8.07 5.30
N TYR A 243 -17.85 -7.15 4.96
CA TYR A 243 -18.70 -7.23 3.76
C TYR A 243 -18.22 -6.35 2.60
N VAL A 244 -16.99 -5.80 2.70
CA VAL A 244 -16.35 -5.00 1.65
C VAL A 244 -15.37 -5.88 0.88
N VAL A 245 -15.66 -6.14 -0.41
CA VAL A 245 -14.87 -7.02 -1.28
C VAL A 245 -14.77 -6.40 -2.67
N GLY A 246 -13.55 -6.32 -3.21
CA GLY A 246 -13.30 -5.80 -4.56
C GLY A 246 -13.53 -4.30 -4.71
N GLN A 247 -13.56 -3.54 -3.62
CA GLN A 247 -13.85 -2.11 -3.64
C GLN A 247 -12.58 -1.27 -3.53
N THR A 248 -12.63 -0.07 -4.11
CA THR A 248 -11.59 0.94 -3.95
C THR A 248 -12.15 2.14 -3.19
N LEU A 249 -11.58 2.42 -2.02
CA LEU A 249 -11.88 3.60 -1.23
C LEU A 249 -10.95 4.75 -1.64
N VAL A 250 -11.54 5.81 -2.22
CA VAL A 250 -10.79 7.02 -2.58
C VAL A 250 -10.54 7.88 -1.34
N VAL A 251 -9.29 8.36 -1.17
CA VAL A 251 -8.85 9.18 -0.04
C VAL A 251 -8.06 10.37 -0.61
N ASP A 252 -8.76 11.40 -1.07
CA ASP A 252 -8.18 12.44 -1.93
C ASP A 252 -8.62 13.88 -1.60
N GLY A 253 -9.30 14.08 -0.48
CA GLY A 253 -9.82 15.38 -0.08
C GLY A 253 -10.88 15.95 -1.05
N GLY A 254 -11.50 15.09 -1.85
CA GLY A 254 -12.53 15.48 -2.83
C GLY A 254 -11.98 15.84 -4.22
N TYR A 255 -10.70 15.61 -4.50
CA TYR A 255 -10.08 15.97 -5.79
C TYR A 255 -10.81 15.35 -6.99
N THR A 256 -11.30 14.11 -6.89
CA THR A 256 -11.91 13.39 -8.02
C THR A 256 -13.41 13.61 -8.19
N ILE A 257 -14.05 14.41 -7.36
CA ILE A 257 -15.49 14.71 -7.47
C ILE A 257 -15.79 16.07 -8.11
N LEU A 258 -14.75 16.81 -8.54
CA LEU A 258 -14.87 18.09 -9.25
C LEU A 258 -14.89 17.87 -10.76
#